data_310bdeaef37b38a83338b62766235509
#
_entry.id   310bdeaef37b38a83338b62766235509
#
_cell.length_a   1.000
_cell.length_b   1.000
_cell.length_c   1.000
_cell.angle_alpha   90.00
_cell.angle_beta   90.00
_cell.angle_gamma   90.00
#
_symmetry.space_group_name_H-M   'P 1'
#
loop_
_entity.id
_entity.type
_entity.pdbx_description
1 polymer ?
#
loop_
_entity_poly.entity_id
_entity_poly.type
_entity_poly.pdbx_seq_one_letter_code
_entity_poly.pdbx_strand_id
1 'polypeptide(L)'
;MPGPLEEKSKKFAVRIVRLFQHLADEKKEHVLSRQILRSGTSIGANISEARGAQSQSDFISKFSIAYKEAFETDYWIDLLEETGYIQAKLGKSLKADLNELISILTTSLKTSKANRQTTSRL
;
A
#
# COMPACT_ATOMS: atom_id res chain seq x y z
N MET A 1 7.94 10.77 15.71
CA MET A 1 6.96 9.69 15.92
C MET A 1 6.25 9.36 14.62
N PRO A 2 6.16 8.10 14.22
CA PRO A 2 5.37 7.75 13.05
C PRO A 2 3.88 7.97 13.32
N GLY A 3 3.19 8.51 12.30
CA GLY A 3 1.75 8.71 12.39
C GLY A 3 0.96 7.45 12.13
N PRO A 4 -0.39 7.53 12.21
CA PRO A 4 -1.27 6.36 12.01
C PRO A 4 -1.08 5.69 10.64
N LEU A 5 -0.90 6.47 9.59
CA LEU A 5 -0.71 5.92 8.24
C LEU A 5 0.59 5.11 8.15
N GLU A 6 1.68 5.62 8.73
CA GLU A 6 2.95 4.89 8.74
C GLU A 6 2.85 3.59 9.53
N GLU A 7 2.20 3.62 10.69
CA GLU A 7 2.02 2.42 11.50
C GLU A 7 1.15 1.39 10.80
N LYS A 8 0.02 1.83 10.23
CA LYS A 8 -0.91 0.95 9.53
C LYS A 8 -0.29 0.33 8.28
N SER A 9 0.45 1.12 7.51
CA SER A 9 1.11 0.61 6.30
C SER A 9 2.23 -0.37 6.65
N LYS A 10 2.93 -0.16 7.76
CA LYS A 10 3.94 -1.10 8.26
C LYS A 10 3.29 -2.42 8.68
N LYS A 11 2.20 -2.36 9.44
CA LYS A 11 1.47 -3.56 9.86
C LYS A 11 0.95 -4.34 8.65
N PHE A 12 0.43 -3.62 7.66
CA PHE A 12 -0.02 -4.25 6.42
C PHE A 12 1.14 -4.93 5.70
N ALA A 13 2.29 -4.27 5.61
CA ALA A 13 3.49 -4.84 4.99
C ALA A 13 3.91 -6.14 5.68
N VAL A 14 3.83 -6.20 7.01
CA VAL A 14 4.12 -7.43 7.77
C VAL A 14 3.17 -8.54 7.35
N ARG A 15 1.88 -8.26 7.22
CA ARG A 15 0.90 -9.25 6.76
C ARG A 15 1.22 -9.74 5.36
N ILE A 16 1.65 -8.84 4.49
CA ILE A 16 2.01 -9.20 3.10
C ILE A 16 3.26 -10.09 3.07
N VAL A 17 4.27 -9.79 3.89
CA VAL A 17 5.46 -10.65 3.99
C VAL A 17 5.07 -12.06 4.46
N ARG A 18 4.20 -12.16 5.46
CA ARG A 18 3.73 -13.46 5.93
C ARG A 18 2.92 -14.21 4.88
N LEU A 19 2.10 -13.49 4.13
CA LEU A 19 1.39 -14.08 2.99
C LEU A 19 2.36 -14.60 1.93
N PHE A 20 3.38 -13.81 1.61
CA PHE A 20 4.42 -14.23 0.68
C PHE A 20 5.08 -15.53 1.14
N GLN A 21 5.47 -15.60 2.41
CA GLN A 21 6.11 -16.80 2.97
C GLN A 21 5.20 -18.02 2.84
N HIS A 22 3.93 -17.87 3.16
CA HIS A 22 2.94 -18.95 3.06
C HIS A 22 2.78 -19.41 1.60
N LEU A 23 2.63 -18.47 0.68
CA LEU A 23 2.45 -18.78 -0.74
C LEU A 23 3.68 -19.49 -1.32
N ALA A 24 4.87 -19.01 -0.99
CA ALA A 24 6.11 -19.59 -1.49
C ALA A 24 6.39 -20.95 -0.86
N ASP A 25 6.28 -21.06 0.45
CA ASP A 25 6.72 -22.25 1.19
C ASP A 25 5.68 -23.37 1.16
N GLU A 26 4.41 -23.04 1.37
CA GLU A 26 3.35 -24.06 1.47
C GLU A 26 2.62 -24.28 0.14
N LYS A 27 2.33 -23.21 -0.58
CA LYS A 27 1.59 -23.31 -1.84
C LYS A 27 2.50 -23.48 -3.05
N LYS A 28 3.81 -23.33 -2.89
CA LYS A 28 4.79 -23.42 -3.97
C LYS A 28 4.49 -22.46 -5.12
N GLU A 29 3.89 -21.32 -4.78
CA GLU A 29 3.58 -20.27 -5.74
C GLU A 29 4.68 -19.20 -5.68
N HIS A 30 5.43 -19.02 -6.76
CA HIS A 30 6.65 -18.20 -6.76
C HIS A 30 6.57 -17.00 -7.70
N VAL A 31 5.47 -16.82 -8.42
CA VAL A 31 5.32 -15.72 -9.39
C VAL A 31 4.41 -14.64 -8.82
N LEU A 32 3.16 -14.98 -8.53
CA LEU A 32 2.19 -14.04 -7.98
C LEU A 32 2.61 -13.57 -6.59
N SER A 33 3.21 -14.46 -5.81
CA SER A 33 3.68 -14.14 -4.47
C SER A 33 4.69 -13.01 -4.48
N ARG A 34 5.58 -12.98 -5.47
CA ARG A 34 6.57 -11.89 -5.60
C ARG A 34 5.93 -10.58 -6.00
N GLN A 35 4.90 -10.64 -6.84
CA GLN A 35 4.19 -9.43 -7.27
C GLN A 35 3.48 -8.77 -6.10
N ILE A 36 2.77 -9.55 -5.28
CA ILE A 36 2.07 -8.98 -4.14
C ILE A 36 3.05 -8.53 -3.05
N LEU A 37 4.17 -9.25 -2.88
CA LEU A 37 5.22 -8.82 -1.97
C LEU A 37 5.75 -7.44 -2.35
N ARG A 38 6.09 -7.26 -3.62
CA ARG A 38 6.61 -5.99 -4.13
C ARG A 38 5.59 -4.86 -3.94
N SER A 39 4.37 -5.03 -4.45
CA SER A 39 3.37 -3.97 -4.40
C SER A 39 2.92 -3.67 -2.98
N GLY A 40 2.66 -4.71 -2.19
CA GLY A 40 2.13 -4.54 -0.83
C GLY A 40 3.13 -3.91 0.14
N THR A 41 4.43 -4.17 -0.03
CA THR A 41 5.46 -3.54 0.80
C THR A 41 5.86 -2.15 0.29
N SER A 42 5.65 -1.89 -1.00
CA SER A 42 5.95 -0.58 -1.60
C SER A 42 5.06 0.53 -1.04
N ILE A 43 3.86 0.21 -0.59
CA ILE A 43 2.95 1.20 0.01
C ILE A 43 3.64 1.88 1.19
N GLY A 44 4.03 1.11 2.19
CA GLY A 44 4.67 1.63 3.39
C GLY A 44 6.06 2.20 3.12
N ALA A 45 6.80 1.61 2.17
CA ALA A 45 8.13 2.11 1.81
C ALA A 45 8.04 3.54 1.26
N ASN A 46 7.07 3.82 0.38
CA ASN A 46 6.91 5.16 -0.18
C ASN A 46 6.37 6.16 0.85
N ILE A 47 5.47 5.73 1.72
CA ILE A 47 4.99 6.56 2.82
C ILE A 47 6.16 6.94 3.74
N SER A 48 7.01 5.98 4.06
CA SER A 48 8.19 6.21 4.88
C SER A 48 9.17 7.20 4.22
N GLU A 49 9.41 7.03 2.91
CA GLU A 49 10.29 7.93 2.15
C GLU A 49 9.74 9.36 2.07
N ALA A 50 8.43 9.52 2.10
CA ALA A 50 7.80 10.84 2.05
C ALA A 50 8.19 11.72 3.26
N ARG A 51 8.59 11.11 4.37
CA ARG A 51 9.08 11.85 5.54
C ARG A 51 10.34 12.64 5.24
N GLY A 52 11.14 12.15 4.31
CA GLY A 52 12.38 12.83 3.88
C GLY A 52 12.21 13.62 2.59
N ALA A 53 10.97 13.92 2.20
CA ALA A 53 10.70 14.61 0.95
C ALA A 53 11.37 16.00 0.94
N GLN A 54 11.98 16.33 -0.20
CA GLN A 54 12.70 17.60 -0.38
C GLN A 54 11.79 18.76 -0.73
N SER A 55 10.54 18.48 -1.12
CA SER A 55 9.57 19.49 -1.53
C SER A 55 8.16 18.95 -1.37
N GLN A 56 7.18 19.84 -1.47
CA GLN A 56 5.77 19.43 -1.49
C GLN A 56 5.48 18.53 -2.68
N SER A 57 6.07 18.83 -3.85
CA SER A 57 5.90 18.00 -5.03
C SER A 57 6.50 16.60 -4.85
N ASP A 58 7.65 16.49 -4.20
CA ASP A 58 8.26 15.20 -3.92
C ASP A 58 7.39 14.39 -2.93
N PHE A 59 6.86 15.03 -1.90
CA PHE A 59 5.93 14.41 -0.96
C PHE A 59 4.71 13.85 -1.69
N ILE A 60 4.09 14.65 -2.55
CA ILE A 60 2.92 14.23 -3.34
C ILE A 60 3.29 13.08 -4.25
N SER A 61 4.47 13.12 -4.86
CA SER A 61 4.95 12.04 -5.72
C SER A 61 5.04 10.72 -4.96
N LYS A 62 5.64 10.72 -3.77
CA LYS A 62 5.77 9.51 -2.95
C LYS A 62 4.42 8.95 -2.54
N PHE A 63 3.50 9.82 -2.10
CA PHE A 63 2.15 9.39 -1.73
C PHE A 63 1.35 8.89 -2.93
N SER A 64 1.56 9.49 -4.11
CA SER A 64 0.90 9.04 -5.35
C SER A 64 1.38 7.65 -5.76
N ILE A 65 2.67 7.35 -5.58
CA ILE A 65 3.21 6.01 -5.85
C ILE A 65 2.60 5.01 -4.86
N ALA A 66 2.56 5.35 -3.57
CA ALA A 66 1.93 4.49 -2.56
C ALA A 66 0.46 4.19 -2.91
N TYR A 67 -0.26 5.20 -3.35
CA TYR A 67 -1.66 5.09 -3.76
C TYR A 67 -1.83 4.10 -4.92
N LYS A 68 -1.02 4.23 -5.95
CA LYS A 68 -1.03 3.32 -7.11
C LYS A 68 -0.69 1.89 -6.71
N GLU A 69 0.32 1.72 -5.86
CA GLU A 69 0.74 0.40 -5.38
C GLU A 69 -0.37 -0.27 -4.54
N ALA A 70 -1.16 0.52 -3.83
CA ALA A 70 -2.31 -0.01 -3.08
C ALA A 70 -3.35 -0.62 -4.04
N PHE A 71 -3.63 0.03 -5.16
CA PHE A 71 -4.55 -0.52 -6.16
C PHE A 71 -3.99 -1.76 -6.84
N GLU A 72 -2.69 -1.80 -7.11
CA GLU A 72 -2.08 -3.00 -7.66
C GLU A 72 -2.18 -4.16 -6.65
N THR A 73 -1.95 -3.88 -5.38
CA THR A 73 -2.07 -4.89 -4.32
C THR A 73 -3.49 -5.46 -4.25
N ASP A 74 -4.49 -4.59 -4.37
CA ASP A 74 -5.90 -4.99 -4.41
C ASP A 74 -6.15 -5.99 -5.55
N TYR A 75 -5.61 -5.72 -6.71
CA TYR A 75 -5.71 -6.61 -7.87
C TYR A 75 -5.11 -7.99 -7.56
N TRP A 76 -3.91 -8.04 -6.97
CA TRP A 76 -3.27 -9.32 -6.64
C TRP A 76 -4.06 -10.10 -5.59
N ILE A 77 -4.65 -9.43 -4.60
CA ILE A 77 -5.48 -10.09 -3.60
C ILE A 77 -6.67 -10.78 -4.28
N ASP A 78 -7.36 -10.05 -5.16
CA ASP A 78 -8.49 -10.61 -5.90
C ASP A 78 -8.07 -11.82 -6.72
N LEU A 79 -6.96 -11.71 -7.43
CA LEU A 79 -6.49 -12.78 -8.30
C LEU A 79 -6.11 -14.02 -7.49
N LEU A 80 -5.44 -13.84 -6.36
CA LEU A 80 -5.07 -14.96 -5.48
C LEU A 80 -6.30 -15.65 -4.91
N GLU A 81 -7.32 -14.89 -4.56
CA GLU A 81 -8.58 -15.45 -4.05
C GLU A 81 -9.32 -16.21 -5.14
N GLU A 82 -9.49 -15.61 -6.32
CA GLU A 82 -10.20 -16.22 -7.44
C GLU A 82 -9.53 -17.49 -7.96
N THR A 83 -8.22 -17.58 -7.82
CA THR A 83 -7.44 -18.76 -8.25
C THR A 83 -7.24 -19.79 -7.13
N GLY A 84 -7.81 -19.54 -5.96
CA GLY A 84 -7.83 -20.51 -4.87
C GLY A 84 -6.58 -20.57 -3.99
N TYR A 85 -5.64 -19.64 -4.17
CA TYR A 85 -4.44 -19.62 -3.32
C TYR A 85 -4.72 -19.09 -1.91
N ILE A 86 -5.71 -18.22 -1.76
CA ILE A 86 -6.15 -17.74 -0.46
C ILE A 86 -7.67 -17.88 -0.33
N GLN A 87 -8.13 -18.05 0.89
CA GLN A 87 -9.56 -18.14 1.17
C GLN A 87 -10.19 -16.75 1.17
N ALA A 88 -11.50 -16.70 0.88
CA ALA A 88 -12.26 -15.45 0.85
C ALA A 88 -12.15 -14.67 2.16
N LYS A 89 -12.12 -15.36 3.30
CA LYS A 89 -12.01 -14.73 4.61
C LYS A 89 -10.72 -13.93 4.74
N LEU A 90 -9.60 -14.50 4.30
CA LEU A 90 -8.30 -13.81 4.34
C LEU A 90 -8.29 -12.65 3.34
N GLY A 91 -8.81 -12.86 2.14
CA GLY A 91 -8.90 -11.81 1.13
C GLY A 91 -9.68 -10.61 1.64
N LYS A 92 -10.82 -10.86 2.26
CA LYS A 92 -11.68 -9.81 2.83
C LYS A 92 -10.94 -9.04 3.95
N SER A 93 -10.24 -9.76 4.81
CA SER A 93 -9.47 -9.15 5.91
C SER A 93 -8.35 -8.25 5.39
N LEU A 94 -7.59 -8.73 4.40
CA LEU A 94 -6.52 -7.94 3.79
C LEU A 94 -7.08 -6.70 3.09
N LYS A 95 -8.19 -6.84 2.39
CA LYS A 95 -8.83 -5.71 1.70
C LYS A 95 -9.35 -4.66 2.67
N ALA A 96 -9.84 -5.07 3.84
CA ALA A 96 -10.29 -4.11 4.84
C ALA A 96 -9.14 -3.20 5.28
N ASP A 97 -7.98 -3.78 5.57
CA ASP A 97 -6.79 -3.00 5.92
C ASP A 97 -6.34 -2.11 4.76
N LEU A 98 -6.34 -2.67 3.56
CA LEU A 98 -5.91 -1.94 2.36
C LEU A 98 -6.82 -0.76 2.05
N ASN A 99 -8.14 -0.95 2.18
CA ASN A 99 -9.11 0.13 1.94
C ASN A 99 -8.95 1.26 2.93
N GLU A 100 -8.59 0.96 4.16
CA GLU A 100 -8.29 1.99 5.16
C GLU A 100 -7.07 2.81 4.73
N LEU A 101 -6.02 2.16 4.25
CA LEU A 101 -4.83 2.85 3.74
C LEU A 101 -5.18 3.73 2.52
N ILE A 102 -5.95 3.20 1.59
CA ILE A 102 -6.39 3.93 0.40
C ILE A 102 -7.17 5.19 0.81
N SER A 103 -8.07 5.04 1.77
CA SER A 103 -8.88 6.17 2.25
C SER A 103 -8.02 7.28 2.83
N ILE A 104 -7.05 6.93 3.67
CA ILE A 104 -6.15 7.91 4.28
C ILE A 104 -5.26 8.57 3.22
N LEU A 105 -4.73 7.77 2.28
CA LEU A 105 -3.92 8.29 1.18
C LEU A 105 -4.71 9.25 0.30
N THR A 106 -5.96 8.92 -0.01
CA THR A 106 -6.84 9.77 -0.80
C THR A 106 -7.01 11.15 -0.15
N THR A 107 -7.33 11.17 1.13
CA THR A 107 -7.51 12.42 1.88
C THR A 107 -6.21 13.22 1.94
N SER A 108 -5.09 12.55 2.23
CA SER A 108 -3.78 13.19 2.32
C SER A 108 -3.36 13.82 0.99
N LEU A 109 -3.62 13.12 -0.12
CA LEU A 109 -3.30 13.63 -1.45
C LEU A 109 -4.15 14.85 -1.82
N LYS A 110 -5.44 14.82 -1.52
CA LYS A 110 -6.33 15.96 -1.77
C LYS A 110 -5.87 17.19 -0.99
N THR A 111 -5.58 17.03 0.29
CA THR A 111 -5.11 18.11 1.16
C THR A 111 -3.77 18.67 0.67
N SER A 112 -2.83 17.81 0.35
CA SER A 112 -1.50 18.23 -0.10
C SER A 112 -1.54 18.98 -1.43
N LYS A 113 -2.37 18.52 -2.37
CA LYS A 113 -2.53 19.19 -3.66
C LYS A 113 -3.20 20.56 -3.51
N ALA A 114 -4.20 20.67 -2.63
CA ALA A 114 -4.85 21.95 -2.34
C ALA A 114 -3.86 22.93 -1.72
N ASN A 115 -3.05 22.48 -0.75
CA ASN A 115 -2.04 23.31 -0.11
C ASN A 115 -0.97 23.77 -1.11
N ARG A 116 -0.55 22.91 -2.02
CA ARG A 116 0.41 23.25 -3.06
C ARG A 116 -0.13 24.34 -3.99
N GLN A 117 -1.41 24.23 -4.40
CA GLN A 117 -2.04 25.23 -5.26
C GLN A 117 -2.16 26.58 -4.56
N THR A 118 -2.54 26.57 -3.29
CA THR A 118 -2.64 27.80 -2.48
C THR A 118 -1.28 28.48 -2.37
N THR A 119 -0.23 27.71 -2.06
CA THR A 119 1.14 28.23 -1.99
C THR A 119 1.58 28.83 -3.31
N SER A 120 1.27 28.17 -4.42
CA SER A 120 1.65 28.63 -5.77
C SER A 120 0.98 29.97 -6.14
N ARG A 121 -0.19 30.26 -5.57
CA ARG A 121 -0.90 31.52 -5.86
C ARG A 121 -0.35 32.71 -5.07
N LEU A 122 0.33 32.41 -3.99
CA LEU A 122 0.92 33.46 -3.16
C LEU A 122 2.17 34.05 -3.81
#